data_50e6f7c191cf1ed84d3dba8d95ebcc0a
#
_entry.id   50e6f7c191cf1ed84d3dba8d95ebcc0a
#
_cell.length_a   1.000
_cell.length_b   1.000
_cell.length_c   1.000
_cell.angle_alpha   90.00
_cell.angle_beta   90.00
_cell.angle_gamma   90.00
#
_symmetry.space_group_name_H-M   'P 1'
#
loop_
_entity.id
_entity.type
_entity.pdbx_description
1 polymer ?
#
loop_
_entity_poly.entity_id
_entity_poly.type
_entity_poly.pdbx_seq_one_letter_code
_entity_poly.pdbx_strand_id
1 'polypeptide(L)'
;SEWFKSVNRVKQQLPDSVTTVELFKYAAPLVTKLGDGHTMLRFPFNDYFTSSTIRLPLFLNVKSDYTLRVRGCIDNLIPQDAEVLSINGKESRELIESMMDYASGERDFFRIERINSDFSALFEMMYAADKYDVVYRMKDSKKKLEVTLHPTTWAELLPRMPKKKEQARVPDYSFKVDEKKKVAVMDFRSFNNPQRMKMFADSMFVTLREKGIKNLIIDLRNNGGGNSMVGDVLFRYISPKPFKQMGKALVRVTPTTIRLTGRTQMVPGWSFYNDESKGNFIPPLTKEEGHYEGSVYLLISHHTFSSAGSFAWAFKEFGMGTVIGEESGGMNVSFGDIIYYKLPVSGLS
;
A
#
# COMPACT_ATOMS: atom_id res chain seq x y z
N SER A 1 25.97 -5.17 -14.22
CA SER A 1 24.74 -5.95 -14.00
C SER A 1 23.79 -5.79 -15.18
N GLU A 2 22.86 -6.69 -15.34
CA GLU A 2 21.77 -6.67 -16.35
C GLU A 2 20.98 -5.36 -16.29
N TRP A 3 20.73 -4.84 -15.09
CA TRP A 3 20.03 -3.59 -14.87
C TRP A 3 20.75 -2.41 -15.53
N PHE A 4 22.08 -2.28 -15.36
CA PHE A 4 22.85 -1.23 -16.04
C PHE A 4 22.82 -1.34 -17.57
N LYS A 5 22.80 -2.56 -18.12
CA LYS A 5 22.62 -2.75 -19.57
C LYS A 5 21.25 -2.22 -20.03
N SER A 6 20.19 -2.51 -19.25
CA SER A 6 18.84 -2.00 -19.53
C SER A 6 18.79 -0.46 -19.45
N VAL A 7 19.43 0.14 -18.44
CA VAL A 7 19.54 1.61 -18.33
C VAL A 7 20.24 2.21 -19.55
N ASN A 8 21.37 1.65 -19.97
CA ASN A 8 22.10 2.14 -21.15
C ASN A 8 21.27 2.01 -22.42
N ARG A 9 20.53 0.91 -22.61
CA ARG A 9 19.62 0.73 -23.76
C ARG A 9 18.54 1.80 -23.78
N VAL A 10 17.90 2.07 -22.65
CA VAL A 10 16.86 3.11 -22.56
C VAL A 10 17.47 4.48 -22.83
N LYS A 11 18.66 4.81 -22.31
CA LYS A 11 19.35 6.08 -22.62
C LYS A 11 19.58 6.28 -24.11
N GLN A 12 19.90 5.21 -24.84
CA GLN A 12 20.11 5.26 -26.30
C GLN A 12 18.80 5.41 -27.09
N GLN A 13 17.67 5.04 -26.50
CA GLN A 13 16.36 5.15 -27.12
C GLN A 13 15.65 6.47 -26.82
N LEU A 14 16.13 7.22 -25.82
CA LEU A 14 15.54 8.51 -25.48
C LEU A 14 15.78 9.51 -26.59
N PRO A 15 14.73 10.18 -27.11
CA PRO A 15 14.87 11.34 -28.00
C PRO A 15 15.61 12.49 -27.31
N ASP A 16 16.12 13.45 -28.09
CA ASP A 16 16.79 14.66 -27.58
C ASP A 16 15.88 15.50 -26.67
N SER A 17 14.56 15.43 -26.90
CA SER A 17 13.55 16.10 -26.07
C SER A 17 12.40 15.15 -25.80
N VAL A 18 11.97 15.06 -24.54
CA VAL A 18 10.86 14.23 -24.09
C VAL A 18 9.99 15.00 -23.10
N THR A 19 8.70 14.72 -23.12
CA THR A 19 7.78 15.18 -22.09
C THR A 19 7.99 14.39 -20.79
N THR A 20 7.49 14.91 -19.67
CA THR A 20 7.53 14.17 -18.39
C THR A 20 6.81 12.82 -18.47
N VAL A 21 5.70 12.75 -19.22
CA VAL A 21 4.96 11.50 -19.43
C VAL A 21 5.80 10.48 -20.18
N GLU A 22 6.45 10.89 -21.25
CA GLU A 22 7.35 10.02 -22.03
C GLU A 22 8.54 9.57 -21.19
N LEU A 23 9.19 10.50 -20.48
CA LEU A 23 10.28 10.15 -19.57
C LEU A 23 9.84 9.11 -18.53
N PHE A 24 8.65 9.28 -17.93
CA PHE A 24 8.08 8.31 -17.01
C PHE A 24 7.87 6.95 -17.66
N LYS A 25 7.32 6.92 -18.88
CA LYS A 25 7.09 5.67 -19.64
C LYS A 25 8.39 4.91 -19.94
N TYR A 26 9.49 5.61 -20.15
CA TYR A 26 10.81 4.99 -20.34
C TYR A 26 11.45 4.54 -19.04
N ALA A 27 11.36 5.35 -17.98
CA ALA A 27 12.12 5.14 -16.75
C ALA A 27 11.42 4.25 -15.72
N ALA A 28 10.10 4.33 -15.58
CA ALA A 28 9.36 3.55 -14.59
C ALA A 28 9.52 2.03 -14.76
N PRO A 29 9.45 1.45 -15.98
CA PRO A 29 9.70 0.02 -16.17
C PRO A 29 11.10 -0.44 -15.72
N LEU A 30 12.11 0.44 -15.81
CA LEU A 30 13.46 0.11 -15.32
C LEU A 30 13.49 0.00 -13.78
N VAL A 31 12.83 0.94 -13.11
CA VAL A 31 12.75 0.95 -11.64
C VAL A 31 11.92 -0.23 -11.15
N THR A 32 10.80 -0.51 -11.80
CA THR A 32 9.91 -1.63 -11.47
C THR A 32 10.61 -2.99 -11.56
N LYS A 33 11.55 -3.17 -12.49
CA LYS A 33 12.38 -4.39 -12.61
C LYS A 33 13.27 -4.68 -11.39
N LEU A 34 13.46 -3.71 -10.49
CA LEU A 34 14.16 -3.94 -9.23
C LEU A 34 13.35 -4.84 -8.28
N GLY A 35 12.04 -4.97 -8.48
CA GLY A 35 11.18 -5.88 -7.73
C GLY A 35 11.08 -5.55 -6.24
N ASP A 36 11.12 -4.25 -5.90
CA ASP A 36 11.06 -3.78 -4.51
C ASP A 36 9.97 -2.74 -4.33
N GLY A 37 9.10 -2.96 -3.36
CA GLY A 37 7.98 -2.10 -3.06
C GLY A 37 8.34 -0.74 -2.45
N HIS A 38 9.55 -0.56 -1.93
CA HIS A 38 10.03 0.74 -1.42
C HIS A 38 10.79 1.54 -2.47
N THR A 39 11.19 0.92 -3.60
CA THR A 39 11.88 1.58 -4.71
C THR A 39 10.94 1.78 -5.88
N MET A 40 10.52 3.01 -6.11
CA MET A 40 9.58 3.34 -7.18
C MET A 40 9.89 4.69 -7.82
N LEU A 41 9.52 4.85 -9.06
CA LEU A 41 9.44 6.15 -9.72
C LEU A 41 7.99 6.64 -9.64
N ARG A 42 7.78 7.78 -8.99
CA ARG A 42 6.46 8.39 -8.84
C ARG A 42 6.24 9.47 -9.89
N PHE A 43 5.08 9.41 -10.52
CA PHE A 43 4.61 10.47 -11.41
C PHE A 43 3.88 11.55 -10.60
N PRO A 44 4.08 12.85 -10.86
CA PRO A 44 3.39 13.91 -10.16
C PRO A 44 1.94 14.07 -10.67
N PHE A 45 1.09 13.08 -10.43
CA PHE A 45 -0.28 13.01 -10.96
C PHE A 45 -1.09 14.26 -10.66
N ASN A 46 -0.96 14.84 -9.47
CA ASN A 46 -1.72 16.02 -9.08
C ASN A 46 -1.36 17.29 -9.89
N ASP A 47 -0.13 17.35 -10.41
CA ASP A 47 0.33 18.47 -11.23
C ASP A 47 -0.19 18.34 -12.69
N TYR A 48 -0.47 17.12 -13.13
CA TYR A 48 -0.91 16.80 -14.49
C TYR A 48 -2.41 16.57 -14.63
N PHE A 49 -3.04 15.98 -13.60
CA PHE A 49 -4.47 15.64 -13.63
C PHE A 49 -5.26 16.61 -12.75
N THR A 50 -5.62 17.74 -13.34
CA THR A 50 -6.42 18.80 -12.70
C THR A 50 -7.93 18.52 -12.84
N SER A 51 -8.75 19.40 -12.30
CA SER A 51 -10.21 19.34 -12.43
C SER A 51 -10.72 19.48 -13.88
N SER A 52 -9.92 20.10 -14.76
CA SER A 52 -10.21 20.26 -16.17
C SER A 52 -9.67 19.13 -17.06
N THR A 53 -8.91 18.19 -16.51
CA THR A 53 -8.40 17.06 -17.28
C THR A 53 -9.55 16.15 -17.70
N ILE A 54 -9.64 15.89 -19.00
CA ILE A 54 -10.61 14.98 -19.59
C ILE A 54 -10.17 13.55 -19.34
N ARG A 55 -11.11 12.66 -18.95
CA ARG A 55 -10.81 11.29 -18.59
C ARG A 55 -11.97 10.32 -18.80
N LEU A 56 -11.65 9.03 -18.77
CA LEU A 56 -12.63 7.93 -18.74
C LEU A 56 -13.57 8.11 -17.54
N PRO A 57 -14.91 8.25 -17.75
CA PRO A 57 -15.87 8.45 -16.68
C PRO A 57 -16.29 7.12 -15.98
N LEU A 58 -15.31 6.28 -15.68
CA LEU A 58 -15.49 4.95 -15.14
C LEU A 58 -14.39 4.66 -14.09
N PHE A 59 -14.79 4.34 -12.87
CA PHE A 59 -13.88 3.91 -11.82
C PHE A 59 -13.86 2.40 -11.72
N LEU A 60 -12.66 1.85 -11.79
CA LEU A 60 -12.43 0.41 -11.80
C LEU A 60 -11.63 -0.05 -10.59
N ASN A 61 -11.78 -1.31 -10.27
CA ASN A 61 -10.99 -2.04 -9.28
C ASN A 61 -10.42 -3.30 -9.92
N VAL A 62 -9.10 -3.41 -9.91
CA VAL A 62 -8.38 -4.60 -10.38
C VAL A 62 -8.42 -5.65 -9.27
N LYS A 63 -8.78 -6.88 -9.63
CA LYS A 63 -8.73 -8.02 -8.72
C LYS A 63 -7.46 -8.83 -8.94
N SER A 64 -7.09 -9.62 -7.95
CA SER A 64 -5.89 -10.49 -8.00
C SER A 64 -5.92 -11.53 -9.14
N ASP A 65 -7.09 -11.85 -9.67
CA ASP A 65 -7.28 -12.71 -10.84
C ASP A 65 -7.21 -11.95 -12.18
N TYR A 66 -6.79 -10.68 -12.16
CA TYR A 66 -6.72 -9.79 -13.32
C TYR A 66 -8.09 -9.46 -13.94
N THR A 67 -9.16 -9.49 -13.15
CA THR A 67 -10.47 -8.96 -13.58
C THR A 67 -10.63 -7.49 -13.20
N LEU A 68 -11.36 -6.73 -14.04
CA LEU A 68 -11.74 -5.34 -13.76
C LEU A 68 -13.18 -5.28 -13.27
N ARG A 69 -13.41 -4.76 -12.07
CA ARG A 69 -14.74 -4.55 -11.50
C ARG A 69 -15.08 -3.08 -11.41
N VAL A 70 -16.31 -2.74 -11.81
CA VAL A 70 -16.81 -1.38 -11.74
C VAL A 70 -17.02 -0.96 -10.29
N ARG A 71 -16.39 0.13 -9.87
CA ARG A 71 -16.62 0.81 -8.58
C ARG A 71 -17.65 1.92 -8.70
N GLY A 72 -17.79 2.49 -9.88
CA GLY A 72 -18.75 3.53 -10.22
C GLY A 72 -18.57 3.98 -11.66
N CYS A 73 -19.66 4.38 -12.28
CA CYS A 73 -19.71 4.91 -13.62
C CYS A 73 -20.59 6.18 -13.63
N ILE A 74 -20.28 7.10 -14.53
CA ILE A 74 -21.14 8.28 -14.74
C ILE A 74 -22.60 7.84 -14.96
N ASP A 75 -23.54 8.51 -14.30
CA ASP A 75 -24.97 8.26 -14.39
C ASP A 75 -25.38 6.78 -14.22
N ASN A 76 -24.53 5.95 -13.59
CA ASN A 76 -24.72 4.51 -13.45
C ASN A 76 -24.92 3.76 -14.79
N LEU A 77 -24.35 4.26 -15.89
CA LEU A 77 -24.45 3.61 -17.20
C LEU A 77 -23.92 2.18 -17.20
N ILE A 78 -22.91 1.91 -16.38
CA ILE A 78 -22.46 0.54 -16.06
C ILE A 78 -22.69 0.34 -14.56
N PRO A 79 -23.47 -0.67 -14.15
CA PRO A 79 -23.73 -0.92 -12.75
C PRO A 79 -22.50 -1.27 -11.95
N GLN A 80 -22.52 -0.93 -10.65
CA GLN A 80 -21.45 -1.32 -9.72
C GLN A 80 -21.31 -2.85 -9.68
N ASP A 81 -20.10 -3.33 -9.48
CA ASP A 81 -19.67 -4.73 -9.46
C ASP A 81 -19.79 -5.46 -10.83
N ALA A 82 -20.26 -4.81 -11.88
CA ALA A 82 -20.13 -5.34 -13.23
C ALA A 82 -18.67 -5.61 -13.56
N GLU A 83 -18.40 -6.62 -14.37
CA GLU A 83 -17.07 -6.95 -14.86
C GLU A 83 -16.85 -6.33 -16.23
N VAL A 84 -15.83 -5.49 -16.34
CA VAL A 84 -15.38 -4.97 -17.63
C VAL A 84 -14.53 -6.04 -18.30
N LEU A 85 -14.85 -6.36 -19.54
CA LEU A 85 -14.16 -7.37 -20.36
C LEU A 85 -13.13 -6.73 -21.27
N SER A 86 -13.49 -5.61 -21.89
CA SER A 86 -12.57 -4.83 -22.74
C SER A 86 -12.94 -3.34 -22.79
N ILE A 87 -11.97 -2.51 -23.13
CA ILE A 87 -12.14 -1.08 -23.42
C ILE A 87 -11.43 -0.79 -24.75
N ASN A 88 -12.14 -0.23 -25.71
CA ASN A 88 -11.66 0.04 -27.08
C ASN A 88 -10.95 -1.19 -27.70
N GLY A 89 -11.56 -2.37 -27.53
CA GLY A 89 -11.08 -3.64 -28.05
C GLY A 89 -9.90 -4.26 -27.30
N LYS A 90 -9.33 -3.58 -26.30
CA LYS A 90 -8.28 -4.15 -25.45
C LYS A 90 -8.89 -4.92 -24.30
N GLU A 91 -8.52 -6.20 -24.17
CA GLU A 91 -8.96 -7.06 -23.08
C GLU A 91 -8.49 -6.54 -21.73
N SER A 92 -9.31 -6.72 -20.68
CA SER A 92 -9.00 -6.25 -19.33
C SER A 92 -7.65 -6.76 -18.81
N ARG A 93 -7.31 -8.01 -19.09
CA ARG A 93 -6.01 -8.59 -18.73
C ARG A 93 -4.85 -7.85 -19.40
N GLU A 94 -4.94 -7.56 -20.70
CA GLU A 94 -3.92 -6.81 -21.44
C GLU A 94 -3.71 -5.42 -20.85
N LEU A 95 -4.82 -4.71 -20.52
CA LEU A 95 -4.76 -3.41 -19.87
C LEU A 95 -4.03 -3.46 -18.54
N ILE A 96 -4.33 -4.45 -17.70
CA ILE A 96 -3.71 -4.60 -16.38
C ILE A 96 -2.24 -4.97 -16.52
N GLU A 97 -1.90 -5.94 -17.37
CA GLU A 97 -0.51 -6.38 -17.59
C GLU A 97 0.37 -5.23 -18.08
N SER A 98 -0.14 -4.36 -18.95
CA SER A 98 0.58 -3.16 -19.40
C SER A 98 0.84 -2.15 -18.26
N MET A 99 -0.04 -2.06 -17.27
CA MET A 99 0.14 -1.19 -16.10
C MET A 99 1.12 -1.76 -15.07
N MET A 100 1.35 -3.07 -15.07
CA MET A 100 2.30 -3.70 -14.15
C MET A 100 3.72 -3.16 -14.29
N ASP A 101 4.12 -2.69 -15.46
CA ASP A 101 5.42 -2.07 -15.68
C ASP A 101 5.61 -0.72 -14.94
N TYR A 102 4.53 -0.16 -14.38
CA TYR A 102 4.53 1.13 -13.67
C TYR A 102 4.27 0.95 -12.16
N ALA A 103 4.08 -0.27 -11.69
CA ALA A 103 3.80 -0.59 -10.30
C ALA A 103 4.91 -1.45 -9.68
N SER A 104 5.78 -0.84 -8.87
CA SER A 104 6.86 -1.56 -8.16
C SER A 104 6.31 -2.41 -7.02
N GLY A 105 6.91 -3.56 -6.79
CA GLY A 105 6.54 -4.45 -5.69
C GLY A 105 7.15 -5.84 -5.87
N GLU A 106 7.28 -6.55 -4.76
CA GLU A 106 7.89 -7.89 -4.70
C GLU A 106 6.93 -8.97 -5.20
N ARG A 107 5.61 -8.70 -5.15
CA ARG A 107 4.54 -9.64 -5.49
C ARG A 107 3.50 -8.97 -6.40
N ASP A 108 2.97 -9.72 -7.36
CA ASP A 108 1.99 -9.19 -8.32
C ASP A 108 0.71 -8.71 -7.65
N PHE A 109 0.22 -9.39 -6.62
CA PHE A 109 -0.96 -8.94 -5.89
C PHE A 109 -0.74 -7.58 -5.21
N PHE A 110 0.47 -7.28 -4.72
CA PHE A 110 0.80 -5.97 -4.16
C PHE A 110 0.95 -4.90 -5.25
N ARG A 111 1.53 -5.26 -6.41
CA ARG A 111 1.58 -4.37 -7.58
C ARG A 111 0.17 -4.02 -8.07
N ILE A 112 -0.76 -4.99 -8.05
CA ILE A 112 -2.19 -4.76 -8.35
C ILE A 112 -2.80 -3.75 -7.37
N GLU A 113 -2.50 -3.82 -6.07
CA GLU A 113 -3.00 -2.84 -5.11
C GLU A 113 -2.49 -1.41 -5.41
N ARG A 114 -1.26 -1.29 -5.89
CA ARG A 114 -0.71 -0.02 -6.35
C ARG A 114 -1.40 0.48 -7.62
N ILE A 115 -1.63 -0.40 -8.59
CA ILE A 115 -2.42 -0.07 -9.77
C ILE A 115 -3.82 0.42 -9.36
N ASN A 116 -4.47 -0.22 -8.40
CA ASN A 116 -5.78 0.21 -7.89
C ASN A 116 -5.77 1.65 -7.35
N SER A 117 -4.69 2.07 -6.73
CA SER A 117 -4.54 3.44 -6.21
C SER A 117 -4.45 4.46 -7.34
N ASP A 118 -3.81 4.12 -8.45
CA ASP A 118 -3.45 5.04 -9.53
C ASP A 118 -4.13 4.69 -10.87
N PHE A 119 -5.08 3.73 -10.89
CA PHE A 119 -5.65 3.16 -12.10
C PHE A 119 -6.13 4.22 -13.11
N SER A 120 -6.96 5.18 -12.67
CA SER A 120 -7.50 6.20 -13.57
C SER A 120 -6.41 7.04 -14.21
N ALA A 121 -5.37 7.40 -13.45
CA ALA A 121 -4.27 8.22 -13.97
C ALA A 121 -3.36 7.41 -14.91
N LEU A 122 -3.04 6.18 -14.58
CA LEU A 122 -2.29 5.28 -15.46
C LEU A 122 -3.07 5.00 -16.75
N PHE A 123 -4.38 4.77 -16.63
CA PHE A 123 -5.24 4.53 -17.80
C PHE A 123 -5.23 5.74 -18.74
N GLU A 124 -5.45 6.95 -18.24
CA GLU A 124 -5.42 8.16 -19.05
C GLU A 124 -4.04 8.41 -19.70
N MET A 125 -2.98 8.16 -18.95
CA MET A 125 -1.61 8.30 -19.47
C MET A 125 -1.34 7.36 -20.66
N MET A 126 -1.95 6.18 -20.67
CA MET A 126 -1.67 5.12 -21.65
C MET A 126 -2.72 5.00 -22.76
N TYR A 127 -3.98 5.31 -22.44
CA TYR A 127 -5.14 4.94 -23.25
C TYR A 127 -6.17 6.07 -23.42
N ALA A 128 -5.77 7.34 -23.20
CA ALA A 128 -6.65 8.48 -23.44
C ALA A 128 -7.21 8.44 -24.87
N ALA A 129 -8.52 8.64 -25.03
CA ALA A 129 -9.24 8.57 -26.29
C ALA A 129 -10.44 9.49 -26.30
N ASP A 130 -10.96 9.82 -27.52
CA ASP A 130 -12.14 10.67 -27.70
C ASP A 130 -13.45 9.94 -27.35
N LYS A 131 -13.41 8.62 -27.27
CA LYS A 131 -14.51 7.77 -26.82
C LYS A 131 -13.98 6.45 -26.26
N TYR A 132 -14.78 5.82 -25.43
CA TYR A 132 -14.47 4.53 -24.84
C TYR A 132 -15.61 3.55 -25.09
N ASP A 133 -15.41 2.61 -25.97
CA ASP A 133 -16.33 1.49 -26.24
C ASP A 133 -16.03 0.39 -25.20
N VAL A 134 -16.93 0.23 -24.23
CA VAL A 134 -16.75 -0.68 -23.09
C VAL A 134 -17.62 -1.89 -23.25
N VAL A 135 -17.01 -3.07 -23.28
CA VAL A 135 -17.71 -4.37 -23.19
C VAL A 135 -17.67 -4.84 -21.76
N TYR A 136 -18.82 -5.18 -21.21
CA TYR A 136 -18.92 -5.63 -19.83
C TYR A 136 -19.97 -6.75 -19.67
N ARG A 137 -19.98 -7.39 -18.52
CA ARG A 137 -21.04 -8.32 -18.11
C ARG A 137 -21.46 -8.05 -16.67
N MET A 138 -22.71 -8.38 -16.39
CA MET A 138 -23.21 -8.33 -15.02
C MET A 138 -22.60 -9.47 -14.21
N LYS A 139 -22.47 -9.27 -12.89
CA LYS A 139 -22.13 -10.35 -11.98
C LYS A 139 -23.14 -11.49 -12.18
N ASP A 140 -22.68 -12.71 -12.23
CA ASP A 140 -23.49 -13.92 -12.42
C ASP A 140 -24.22 -14.04 -13.78
N SER A 141 -23.84 -13.23 -14.78
CA SER A 141 -24.36 -13.30 -16.15
C SER A 141 -23.24 -13.60 -17.17
N LYS A 142 -23.53 -14.46 -18.15
CA LYS A 142 -22.65 -14.70 -19.30
C LYS A 142 -22.90 -13.72 -20.46
N LYS A 143 -24.01 -12.97 -20.41
CA LYS A 143 -24.38 -12.03 -21.48
C LYS A 143 -23.42 -10.85 -21.49
N LYS A 144 -22.77 -10.60 -22.63
CA LYS A 144 -21.99 -9.41 -22.90
C LYS A 144 -22.92 -8.25 -23.22
N LEU A 145 -22.60 -7.09 -22.67
CA LEU A 145 -23.27 -5.81 -22.91
C LEU A 145 -22.23 -4.80 -23.36
N GLU A 146 -22.65 -3.81 -24.12
CA GLU A 146 -21.77 -2.79 -24.68
C GLU A 146 -22.32 -1.41 -24.37
N VAL A 147 -21.44 -0.45 -24.11
CA VAL A 147 -21.78 0.97 -23.96
C VAL A 147 -20.61 1.82 -24.40
N THR A 148 -20.91 2.92 -25.09
CA THR A 148 -19.92 3.95 -25.40
C THR A 148 -19.98 5.04 -24.35
N LEU A 149 -18.84 5.30 -23.70
CA LEU A 149 -18.65 6.39 -22.75
C LEU A 149 -17.86 7.52 -23.43
N HIS A 150 -18.26 8.76 -23.20
CA HIS A 150 -17.53 9.93 -23.68
C HIS A 150 -16.68 10.53 -22.56
N PRO A 151 -15.41 10.86 -22.85
CA PRO A 151 -14.53 11.48 -21.85
C PRO A 151 -15.16 12.74 -21.28
N THR A 152 -14.95 12.98 -20.00
CA THR A 152 -15.49 14.15 -19.30
C THR A 152 -14.46 14.71 -18.33
N THR A 153 -14.62 15.98 -17.96
CA THR A 153 -13.76 16.60 -16.96
C THR A 153 -14.07 16.05 -15.56
N TRP A 154 -13.11 16.16 -14.65
CA TRP A 154 -13.34 15.79 -13.27
C TRP A 154 -14.44 16.61 -12.59
N ALA A 155 -14.53 17.88 -12.95
CA ALA A 155 -15.55 18.79 -12.45
C ALA A 155 -16.98 18.36 -12.83
N GLU A 156 -17.15 17.86 -14.05
CA GLU A 156 -18.45 17.35 -14.54
C GLU A 156 -18.75 15.94 -14.04
N LEU A 157 -17.71 15.12 -13.87
CA LEU A 157 -17.84 13.73 -13.45
C LEU A 157 -18.31 13.59 -11.99
N LEU A 158 -17.67 14.33 -11.05
CA LEU A 158 -17.93 14.17 -9.62
C LEU A 158 -19.40 14.29 -9.21
N PRO A 159 -20.16 15.30 -9.67
CA PRO A 159 -21.58 15.43 -9.34
C PRO A 159 -22.47 14.28 -9.85
N ARG A 160 -22.01 13.62 -10.93
CA ARG A 160 -22.76 12.56 -11.64
C ARG A 160 -22.33 11.14 -11.22
N MET A 161 -21.32 11.04 -10.36
CA MET A 161 -20.92 9.77 -9.78
C MET A 161 -21.83 9.37 -8.62
N PRO A 162 -22.02 8.05 -8.39
CA PRO A 162 -22.72 7.58 -7.21
C PRO A 162 -22.14 8.21 -5.95
N LYS A 163 -22.98 8.89 -5.17
CA LYS A 163 -22.54 9.56 -3.93
C LYS A 163 -22.00 8.52 -2.96
N LYS A 164 -20.72 8.62 -2.64
CA LYS A 164 -20.18 7.91 -1.48
C LYS A 164 -20.76 8.56 -0.22
N LYS A 165 -21.21 7.73 0.73
CA LYS A 165 -21.45 8.24 2.08
C LYS A 165 -20.16 8.92 2.56
N GLU A 166 -20.26 10.16 3.06
CA GLU A 166 -19.13 10.81 3.71
C GLU A 166 -18.58 9.87 4.77
N GLN A 167 -17.38 9.40 4.55
CA GLN A 167 -16.68 8.64 5.58
C GLN A 167 -15.93 9.65 6.44
N ALA A 168 -16.31 9.72 7.72
CA ALA A 168 -15.52 10.44 8.71
C ALA A 168 -14.05 10.00 8.62
N ARG A 169 -13.13 10.94 8.86
CA ARG A 169 -11.69 10.62 8.88
C ARG A 169 -11.44 9.46 9.84
N VAL A 170 -11.01 8.33 9.27
CA VAL A 170 -10.71 7.14 10.07
C VAL A 170 -9.42 7.42 10.86
N PRO A 171 -9.41 7.27 12.19
CA PRO A 171 -8.22 7.48 12.99
C PRO A 171 -7.15 6.41 12.71
N ASP A 172 -5.88 6.70 13.05
CA ASP A 172 -4.76 5.77 12.89
C ASP A 172 -4.99 4.46 13.66
N TYR A 173 -5.64 4.55 14.82
CA TYR A 173 -6.09 3.40 15.61
C TYR A 173 -7.39 3.70 16.34
N SER A 174 -8.23 2.70 16.41
CA SER A 174 -9.47 2.70 17.19
C SER A 174 -9.81 1.28 17.64
N PHE A 175 -10.67 1.13 18.62
CA PHE A 175 -11.15 -0.20 19.01
C PHE A 175 -12.62 -0.18 19.38
N LYS A 176 -13.24 -1.35 19.25
CA LYS A 176 -14.62 -1.63 19.65
C LYS A 176 -14.66 -2.89 20.49
N VAL A 177 -15.55 -2.94 21.46
CA VAL A 177 -15.71 -4.08 22.39
C VAL A 177 -17.10 -4.65 22.26
N ASP A 178 -17.18 -5.96 22.09
CA ASP A 178 -18.42 -6.75 22.27
C ASP A 178 -18.29 -7.51 23.60
N GLU A 179 -18.88 -6.95 24.63
CA GLU A 179 -18.81 -7.52 26.00
C GLU A 179 -19.55 -8.86 26.12
N LYS A 180 -20.62 -9.07 25.32
CA LYS A 180 -21.37 -10.32 25.33
C LYS A 180 -20.55 -11.48 24.78
N LYS A 181 -19.82 -11.23 23.68
CA LYS A 181 -18.94 -12.22 23.06
C LYS A 181 -17.54 -12.26 23.66
N LYS A 182 -17.21 -11.34 24.56
CA LYS A 182 -15.87 -11.16 25.13
C LYS A 182 -14.78 -10.98 24.07
N VAL A 183 -15.09 -10.19 23.03
CA VAL A 183 -14.21 -9.88 21.89
C VAL A 183 -14.01 -8.38 21.78
N ALA A 184 -12.78 -7.96 21.49
CA ALA A 184 -12.47 -6.62 21.03
C ALA A 184 -11.86 -6.67 19.62
N VAL A 185 -12.15 -5.65 18.82
CA VAL A 185 -11.54 -5.45 17.50
C VAL A 185 -10.83 -4.10 17.50
N MET A 186 -9.52 -4.13 17.30
CA MET A 186 -8.67 -2.97 17.08
C MET A 186 -8.52 -2.76 15.57
N ASP A 187 -8.98 -1.61 15.06
CA ASP A 187 -8.68 -1.15 13.70
C ASP A 187 -7.35 -0.37 13.75
N PHE A 188 -6.29 -0.95 13.18
CA PHE A 188 -4.93 -0.41 13.22
C PHE A 188 -4.48 -0.04 11.80
N ARG A 189 -4.64 1.24 11.44
CA ARG A 189 -4.49 1.72 10.06
C ARG A 189 -3.15 2.33 9.71
N SER A 190 -2.36 2.76 10.70
CA SER A 190 -1.08 3.42 10.42
C SER A 190 -0.11 3.27 11.58
N PHE A 191 1.14 3.01 11.27
CA PHE A 191 2.26 3.03 12.22
C PHE A 191 2.74 4.47 12.44
N ASN A 192 1.83 5.33 12.92
CA ASN A 192 2.11 6.73 13.19
C ASN A 192 2.21 7.00 14.68
N ASN A 193 3.27 7.70 15.09
CA ASN A 193 3.52 8.22 16.43
C ASN A 193 3.48 7.18 17.58
N PRO A 194 4.66 6.68 18.02
CA PRO A 194 4.75 5.69 19.12
C PRO A 194 4.15 6.17 20.44
N GLN A 195 4.24 7.47 20.77
CA GLN A 195 3.69 8.03 22.00
C GLN A 195 2.16 7.98 22.01
N ARG A 196 1.53 8.32 20.86
CA ARG A 196 0.07 8.18 20.72
C ARG A 196 -0.36 6.73 20.80
N MET A 197 0.40 5.79 20.22
CA MET A 197 0.14 4.36 20.37
C MET A 197 0.24 3.94 21.84
N LYS A 198 1.23 4.43 22.59
CA LYS A 198 1.38 4.11 24.02
C LYS A 198 0.13 4.52 24.80
N MET A 199 -0.33 5.77 24.64
CA MET A 199 -1.53 6.27 25.31
C MET A 199 -2.79 5.47 24.92
N PHE A 200 -2.91 5.17 23.62
CA PHE A 200 -4.02 4.37 23.11
C PHE A 200 -4.00 2.94 23.68
N ALA A 201 -2.86 2.26 23.65
CA ALA A 201 -2.70 0.90 24.16
C ALA A 201 -2.96 0.83 25.67
N ASP A 202 -2.43 1.78 26.47
CA ASP A 202 -2.73 1.84 27.90
C ASP A 202 -4.24 1.87 28.15
N SER A 203 -4.96 2.78 27.49
CA SER A 203 -6.42 2.89 27.63
C SER A 203 -7.15 1.64 27.13
N MET A 204 -6.76 1.11 25.98
CA MET A 204 -7.38 -0.08 25.40
C MET A 204 -7.21 -1.30 26.34
N PHE A 205 -5.99 -1.62 26.74
CA PHE A 205 -5.74 -2.81 27.55
C PHE A 205 -6.30 -2.71 28.99
N VAL A 206 -6.41 -1.49 29.56
CA VAL A 206 -7.18 -1.27 30.80
C VAL A 206 -8.64 -1.66 30.57
N THR A 207 -9.26 -1.13 29.53
CA THR A 207 -10.66 -1.44 29.18
C THR A 207 -10.89 -2.94 28.96
N LEU A 208 -9.96 -3.62 28.24
CA LEU A 208 -10.06 -5.05 27.98
C LEU A 208 -10.04 -5.87 29.28
N ARG A 209 -9.18 -5.50 30.24
CA ARG A 209 -9.11 -6.18 31.54
C ARG A 209 -10.37 -5.94 32.38
N GLU A 210 -10.80 -4.68 32.51
CA GLU A 210 -11.99 -4.31 33.29
C GLU A 210 -13.25 -5.02 32.78
N LYS A 211 -13.40 -5.16 31.46
CA LYS A 211 -14.52 -5.84 30.83
C LYS A 211 -14.35 -7.35 30.69
N GLY A 212 -13.23 -7.90 31.12
CA GLY A 212 -12.92 -9.31 31.03
C GLY A 212 -12.92 -9.84 29.61
N ILE A 213 -12.38 -9.06 28.65
CA ILE A 213 -12.28 -9.43 27.24
C ILE A 213 -11.18 -10.48 27.08
N LYS A 214 -11.52 -11.59 26.43
CA LYS A 214 -10.63 -12.74 26.26
C LYS A 214 -10.04 -12.89 24.87
N ASN A 215 -10.61 -12.21 23.88
CA ASN A 215 -10.17 -12.29 22.48
C ASN A 215 -9.96 -10.89 21.91
N LEU A 216 -8.75 -10.60 21.44
CA LEU A 216 -8.39 -9.37 20.76
C LEU A 216 -8.11 -9.66 19.29
N ILE A 217 -8.84 -9.02 18.41
CA ILE A 217 -8.58 -9.01 16.96
C ILE A 217 -7.89 -7.71 16.61
N ILE A 218 -6.70 -7.78 16.03
CA ILE A 218 -5.95 -6.63 15.50
C ILE A 218 -6.09 -6.65 13.98
N ASP A 219 -6.72 -5.63 13.41
CA ASP A 219 -6.98 -5.54 11.97
C ASP A 219 -5.93 -4.65 11.28
N LEU A 220 -4.97 -5.27 10.59
CA LEU A 220 -3.94 -4.62 9.76
C LEU A 220 -4.26 -4.64 8.26
N ARG A 221 -5.43 -5.09 7.84
CA ARG A 221 -5.75 -5.27 6.42
C ARG A 221 -5.67 -3.99 5.59
N ASN A 222 -5.76 -2.83 6.22
CA ASN A 222 -5.65 -1.53 5.56
C ASN A 222 -4.44 -0.72 6.04
N ASN A 223 -3.35 -1.39 6.42
CA ASN A 223 -2.18 -0.75 7.01
C ASN A 223 -0.94 -0.86 6.11
N GLY A 224 -0.50 0.25 5.57
CA GLY A 224 0.70 0.34 4.71
C GLY A 224 2.03 0.50 5.46
N GLY A 225 2.02 0.44 6.80
CA GLY A 225 3.23 0.59 7.63
C GLY A 225 3.45 1.98 8.20
N GLY A 226 4.71 2.36 8.36
CA GLY A 226 5.18 3.60 8.96
C GLY A 226 6.38 3.40 9.87
N ASN A 227 6.34 3.93 11.10
CA ASN A 227 7.40 3.79 12.09
C ASN A 227 7.23 2.48 12.89
N SER A 228 8.13 1.53 12.72
CA SER A 228 8.08 0.21 13.38
C SER A 228 8.04 0.28 14.91
N MET A 229 8.59 1.34 15.54
CA MET A 229 8.51 1.52 17.00
C MET A 229 7.06 1.55 17.53
N VAL A 230 6.08 1.89 16.68
CA VAL A 230 4.64 1.82 17.04
C VAL A 230 4.22 0.37 17.32
N GLY A 231 4.72 -0.56 16.53
CA GLY A 231 4.50 -2.00 16.72
C GLY A 231 5.18 -2.52 17.98
N ASP A 232 6.40 -2.05 18.29
CA ASP A 232 7.12 -2.42 19.51
C ASP A 232 6.31 -2.06 20.76
N VAL A 233 5.66 -0.90 20.77
CA VAL A 233 4.78 -0.50 21.87
C VAL A 233 3.66 -1.51 22.06
N LEU A 234 2.96 -1.88 20.99
CA LEU A 234 1.82 -2.81 21.08
C LEU A 234 2.25 -4.23 21.47
N PHE A 235 3.38 -4.70 20.94
CA PHE A 235 3.91 -6.02 21.24
C PHE A 235 4.27 -6.23 22.71
N ARG A 236 4.68 -5.17 23.40
CA ARG A 236 4.95 -5.28 24.85
C ARG A 236 3.73 -5.75 25.65
N TYR A 237 2.51 -5.46 25.21
CA TYR A 237 1.28 -5.91 25.90
C TYR A 237 0.88 -7.34 25.58
N ILE A 238 1.32 -7.91 24.44
CA ILE A 238 0.77 -9.17 23.92
C ILE A 238 1.82 -10.26 23.68
N SER A 239 3.11 -9.93 23.70
CA SER A 239 4.15 -10.92 23.41
C SER A 239 4.38 -11.84 24.61
N PRO A 240 4.37 -13.18 24.44
CA PRO A 240 4.63 -14.13 25.53
C PRO A 240 6.10 -14.21 25.94
N LYS A 241 7.01 -13.61 25.18
CA LYS A 241 8.46 -13.65 25.36
C LYS A 241 9.14 -12.42 24.79
N PRO A 242 10.41 -12.15 25.13
CA PRO A 242 11.18 -11.07 24.48
C PRO A 242 11.17 -11.22 22.96
N PHE A 243 10.99 -10.10 22.24
CA PHE A 243 10.75 -10.03 20.79
C PHE A 243 11.60 -8.97 20.12
N LYS A 244 11.61 -9.00 18.77
CA LYS A 244 12.13 -7.93 17.90
C LYS A 244 11.37 -7.93 16.57
N GLN A 245 11.12 -6.77 15.98
CA GLN A 245 10.46 -6.68 14.67
C GLN A 245 11.43 -6.84 13.48
N MET A 246 12.72 -6.60 13.70
CA MET A 246 13.75 -6.72 12.68
C MET A 246 14.85 -7.66 13.17
N GLY A 247 15.28 -8.58 12.32
CA GLY A 247 16.42 -9.46 12.57
C GLY A 247 17.72 -8.69 12.40
N LYS A 248 18.08 -8.37 11.17
CA LYS A 248 19.30 -7.66 10.79
C LYS A 248 18.96 -6.49 9.87
N ALA A 249 19.64 -5.37 10.03
CA ALA A 249 19.57 -4.27 9.10
C ALA A 249 20.97 -3.89 8.63
N LEU A 250 21.16 -3.79 7.31
CA LEU A 250 22.37 -3.32 6.68
C LEU A 250 22.07 -1.97 6.01
N VAL A 251 22.75 -0.93 6.44
CA VAL A 251 22.57 0.41 5.91
C VAL A 251 23.84 0.87 5.21
N ARG A 252 23.71 1.27 3.95
CA ARG A 252 24.75 1.95 3.21
C ARG A 252 24.59 3.45 3.32
N VAL A 253 25.49 4.12 3.97
CA VAL A 253 25.55 5.58 4.05
C VAL A 253 26.45 6.10 2.94
N THR A 254 25.96 7.04 2.15
CA THR A 254 26.73 7.70 1.08
C THR A 254 26.69 9.22 1.28
N PRO A 255 27.63 9.98 0.68
CA PRO A 255 27.54 11.44 0.68
C PRO A 255 26.20 11.97 0.15
N THR A 256 25.62 11.29 -0.85
CA THR A 256 24.30 11.62 -1.39
C THR A 256 23.20 11.38 -0.36
N THR A 257 23.22 10.24 0.34
CA THR A 257 22.27 9.94 1.42
C THR A 257 22.31 11.02 2.50
N ILE A 258 23.50 11.39 2.96
CA ILE A 258 23.69 12.44 3.97
C ILE A 258 23.08 13.76 3.51
N ARG A 259 23.38 14.18 2.27
CA ARG A 259 22.87 15.42 1.69
C ARG A 259 21.35 15.43 1.59
N LEU A 260 20.74 14.34 1.09
CA LEU A 260 19.30 14.26 0.89
C LEU A 260 18.51 14.16 2.19
N THR A 261 19.07 13.53 3.22
CA THR A 261 18.40 13.34 4.52
C THR A 261 18.71 14.43 5.55
N GLY A 262 19.74 15.27 5.30
CA GLY A 262 20.24 16.25 6.27
C GLY A 262 20.92 15.61 7.49
N ARG A 263 21.22 14.32 7.48
CA ARG A 263 21.82 13.58 8.61
C ARG A 263 23.34 13.77 8.63
N THR A 264 23.79 14.99 8.86
CA THR A 264 25.21 15.41 8.77
C THR A 264 26.15 14.69 9.75
N GLN A 265 25.61 14.10 10.83
CA GLN A 265 26.38 13.29 11.80
C GLN A 265 26.72 11.88 11.31
N MET A 266 26.15 11.44 10.18
CA MET A 266 26.45 10.12 9.64
C MET A 266 27.78 10.12 8.88
N VAL A 267 28.54 9.04 9.01
CA VAL A 267 29.79 8.84 8.29
C VAL A 267 29.53 7.90 7.09
N PRO A 268 30.05 8.22 5.89
CA PRO A 268 29.94 7.32 4.75
C PRO A 268 30.53 5.93 5.05
N GLY A 269 29.84 4.89 4.61
CA GLY A 269 30.24 3.51 4.84
C GLY A 269 29.05 2.57 4.97
N TRP A 270 29.31 1.41 5.57
CA TRP A 270 28.29 0.41 5.88
C TRP A 270 28.10 0.32 7.38
N SER A 271 26.84 0.30 7.82
CA SER A 271 26.47 0.11 9.21
C SER A 271 25.54 -1.09 9.36
N PHE A 272 25.84 -1.93 10.34
CA PHE A 272 24.99 -3.05 10.75
C PHE A 272 24.23 -2.68 12.02
N TYR A 273 22.92 -2.89 11.99
CA TYR A 273 22.03 -2.73 13.14
C TYR A 273 21.45 -4.09 13.55
N ASN A 274 21.11 -4.22 14.83
CA ASN A 274 20.50 -5.42 15.38
C ASN A 274 21.34 -6.70 15.19
N ASP A 275 22.64 -6.60 15.45
CA ASP A 275 23.51 -7.77 15.54
C ASP A 275 22.94 -8.76 16.56
N GLU A 276 22.73 -10.01 16.15
CA GLU A 276 22.18 -11.08 16.99
C GLU A 276 23.04 -11.34 18.24
N SER A 277 24.34 -11.10 18.14
CA SER A 277 25.28 -11.25 19.26
C SER A 277 25.05 -10.27 20.42
N LYS A 278 24.31 -9.18 20.20
CA LYS A 278 24.09 -8.11 21.18
C LYS A 278 22.73 -8.15 21.89
N GLY A 279 21.88 -9.13 21.60
CA GLY A 279 20.67 -9.41 22.39
C GLY A 279 19.63 -8.29 22.47
N ASN A 280 19.41 -7.52 21.41
CA ASN A 280 18.48 -6.39 21.36
C ASN A 280 16.99 -6.83 21.33
N PHE A 281 16.62 -7.75 22.21
CA PHE A 281 15.23 -8.14 22.37
C PHE A 281 14.50 -7.18 23.31
N ILE A 282 13.29 -6.80 22.95
CA ILE A 282 12.41 -5.95 23.76
C ILE A 282 11.61 -6.86 24.69
N PRO A 283 11.66 -6.66 26.01
CA PRO A 283 10.87 -7.46 26.94
C PRO A 283 9.40 -7.08 26.87
N PRO A 284 8.48 -8.06 26.97
CA PRO A 284 7.06 -7.77 27.19
C PRO A 284 6.84 -7.11 28.55
N LEU A 285 5.65 -6.55 28.75
CA LEU A 285 5.18 -6.13 30.07
C LEU A 285 4.96 -7.35 30.96
N THR A 286 5.13 -7.18 32.27
CA THR A 286 4.68 -8.16 33.23
C THR A 286 3.15 -8.12 33.39
N LYS A 287 2.57 -9.08 34.09
CA LYS A 287 1.14 -9.10 34.39
C LYS A 287 0.74 -7.88 35.22
N GLU A 288 1.56 -7.49 36.18
CA GLU A 288 1.36 -6.32 37.03
C GLU A 288 1.43 -5.01 36.22
N GLU A 289 2.28 -4.94 35.21
CA GLU A 289 2.40 -3.82 34.30
C GLU A 289 1.28 -3.78 33.24
N GLY A 290 0.48 -4.85 33.14
CA GLY A 290 -0.71 -4.88 32.30
C GLY A 290 -0.60 -5.73 31.04
N HIS A 291 0.26 -6.77 31.04
CA HIS A 291 0.30 -7.76 29.97
C HIS A 291 -1.09 -8.39 29.74
N TYR A 292 -1.46 -8.59 28.47
CA TYR A 292 -2.74 -9.15 28.09
C TYR A 292 -2.64 -10.69 28.00
N GLU A 293 -3.46 -11.38 28.80
CA GLU A 293 -3.45 -12.85 28.91
C GLU A 293 -4.49 -13.53 27.99
N GLY A 294 -5.23 -12.77 27.18
CA GLY A 294 -6.21 -13.31 26.25
C GLY A 294 -5.62 -13.78 24.92
N SER A 295 -6.45 -14.41 24.10
CA SER A 295 -6.06 -14.82 22.76
C SER A 295 -6.02 -13.62 21.81
N VAL A 296 -5.00 -13.58 20.95
CA VAL A 296 -4.83 -12.50 19.96
C VAL A 296 -4.88 -13.06 18.55
N TYR A 297 -5.63 -12.38 17.68
CA TYR A 297 -5.78 -12.70 16.26
C TYR A 297 -5.36 -11.49 15.44
N LEU A 298 -4.53 -11.71 14.41
CA LEU A 298 -4.05 -10.67 13.53
C LEU A 298 -4.64 -10.86 12.14
N LEU A 299 -5.38 -9.85 11.65
CA LEU A 299 -5.90 -9.86 10.29
C LEU A 299 -4.95 -9.11 9.36
N ILE A 300 -4.56 -9.74 8.26
CA ILE A 300 -3.68 -9.19 7.23
C ILE A 300 -4.28 -9.30 5.83
N SER A 301 -3.81 -8.49 4.90
CA SER A 301 -4.16 -8.52 3.48
C SER A 301 -2.99 -8.09 2.61
N HIS A 302 -3.19 -8.07 1.30
CA HIS A 302 -2.20 -7.56 0.34
C HIS A 302 -1.80 -6.08 0.58
N HIS A 303 -2.65 -5.30 1.26
CA HIS A 303 -2.31 -3.94 1.70
C HIS A 303 -1.40 -3.87 2.93
N THR A 304 -1.26 -4.96 3.69
CA THR A 304 -0.35 -5.01 4.85
C THR A 304 1.09 -4.94 4.36
N PHE A 305 1.76 -3.77 4.54
CA PHE A 305 3.05 -3.52 3.91
C PHE A 305 4.05 -2.86 4.86
N SER A 306 5.35 -2.93 4.55
CA SER A 306 6.44 -2.27 5.28
C SER A 306 6.42 -2.63 6.77
N SER A 307 6.40 -1.65 7.69
CA SER A 307 6.36 -1.91 9.14
C SER A 307 5.17 -2.78 9.58
N ALA A 308 4.02 -2.74 8.86
CA ALA A 308 2.91 -3.65 9.13
C ALA A 308 3.23 -5.08 8.71
N GLY A 309 3.97 -5.27 7.62
CA GLY A 309 4.49 -6.59 7.20
C GLY A 309 5.49 -7.14 8.21
N SER A 310 6.45 -6.31 8.67
CA SER A 310 7.41 -6.71 9.72
C SER A 310 6.70 -7.04 11.04
N PHE A 311 5.66 -6.30 11.39
CA PHE A 311 4.81 -6.60 12.55
C PHE A 311 4.13 -7.96 12.39
N ALA A 312 3.52 -8.25 11.23
CA ALA A 312 2.87 -9.54 10.98
C ALA A 312 3.85 -10.71 11.04
N TRP A 313 5.06 -10.54 10.51
CA TRP A 313 6.13 -11.51 10.61
C TRP A 313 6.51 -11.77 12.08
N ALA A 314 6.82 -10.71 12.85
CA ALA A 314 7.24 -10.83 14.24
C ALA A 314 6.12 -11.41 15.12
N PHE A 315 4.86 -11.01 14.88
CA PHE A 315 3.70 -11.57 15.58
C PHE A 315 3.64 -13.10 15.45
N LYS A 316 3.86 -13.62 14.24
CA LYS A 316 3.90 -15.06 13.96
C LYS A 316 5.13 -15.73 14.55
N GLU A 317 6.32 -15.15 14.33
CA GLU A 317 7.62 -15.70 14.75
C GLU A 317 7.73 -15.83 16.28
N PHE A 318 7.23 -14.86 17.01
CA PHE A 318 7.30 -14.85 18.46
C PHE A 318 6.09 -15.50 19.15
N GLY A 319 5.16 -16.07 18.36
CA GLY A 319 4.03 -16.84 18.88
C GLY A 319 3.00 -16.00 19.63
N MET A 320 2.74 -14.76 19.20
CA MET A 320 1.83 -13.84 19.87
C MET A 320 0.35 -14.16 19.65
N GLY A 321 0.03 -15.04 18.69
CA GLY A 321 -1.34 -15.45 18.39
C GLY A 321 -1.50 -16.03 16.99
N THR A 322 -2.72 -15.97 16.44
CA THR A 322 -3.08 -16.53 15.15
C THR A 322 -3.16 -15.46 14.08
N VAL A 323 -2.45 -15.64 12.97
CA VAL A 323 -2.54 -14.78 11.78
C VAL A 323 -3.61 -15.33 10.83
N ILE A 324 -4.49 -14.45 10.33
CA ILE A 324 -5.63 -14.79 9.45
C ILE A 324 -5.67 -13.79 8.30
N GLY A 325 -5.97 -14.27 7.09
CA GLY A 325 -6.18 -13.44 5.91
C GLY A 325 -5.34 -13.86 4.72
N GLU A 326 -4.96 -12.86 3.91
CA GLU A 326 -4.17 -13.04 2.69
C GLU A 326 -2.68 -12.77 2.97
N GLU A 327 -1.80 -13.22 2.08
CA GLU A 327 -0.37 -12.87 2.14
C GLU A 327 -0.17 -11.36 2.15
N SER A 328 0.71 -10.86 3.03
CA SER A 328 1.02 -9.43 3.12
C SER A 328 1.77 -8.93 1.89
N GLY A 329 1.53 -7.67 1.51
CA GLY A 329 2.22 -7.03 0.38
C GLY A 329 3.72 -6.86 0.59
N GLY A 330 4.15 -6.71 1.85
CA GLY A 330 5.56 -6.63 2.21
C GLY A 330 6.17 -7.98 2.58
N MET A 331 7.41 -8.19 2.19
CA MET A 331 8.20 -9.35 2.60
C MET A 331 8.93 -9.10 3.93
N ASN A 332 9.39 -10.17 4.58
CA ASN A 332 10.23 -10.09 5.78
C ASN A 332 11.68 -9.61 5.50
N VAL A 333 12.06 -9.54 4.23
CA VAL A 333 13.28 -8.90 3.74
C VAL A 333 12.87 -7.83 2.75
N SER A 334 13.19 -6.58 3.04
CA SER A 334 12.83 -5.44 2.21
C SER A 334 13.85 -4.32 2.34
N PHE A 335 13.86 -3.42 1.38
CA PHE A 335 14.51 -2.13 1.54
C PHE A 335 13.59 -1.20 2.33
N GLY A 336 14.15 -0.33 3.15
CA GLY A 336 13.40 0.60 3.98
C GLY A 336 14.18 1.88 4.23
N ASP A 337 13.73 2.71 5.18
CA ASP A 337 14.29 4.05 5.46
C ASP A 337 14.33 4.90 4.18
N ILE A 338 13.13 5.16 3.64
CA ILE A 338 12.90 5.72 2.30
C ILE A 338 13.55 7.10 2.17
N ILE A 339 14.28 7.31 1.08
CA ILE A 339 14.85 8.60 0.69
C ILE A 339 14.10 9.10 -0.53
N TYR A 340 13.54 10.31 -0.44
CA TYR A 340 12.87 10.96 -1.55
C TYR A 340 13.83 11.88 -2.31
N TYR A 341 13.81 11.74 -3.62
CA TYR A 341 14.52 12.64 -4.52
C TYR A 341 13.59 13.08 -5.66
N LYS A 342 13.36 14.38 -5.77
CA LYS A 342 12.55 14.95 -6.86
C LYS A 342 13.48 15.45 -7.97
N LEU A 343 13.24 15.01 -9.20
CA LEU A 343 13.95 15.51 -10.38
C LEU A 343 13.51 16.96 -10.64
N PRO A 344 14.45 17.92 -10.77
CA PRO A 344 14.13 19.35 -10.74
C PRO A 344 13.31 19.82 -11.95
N VAL A 345 13.45 19.18 -13.10
CA VAL A 345 12.77 19.59 -14.35
C VAL A 345 11.44 18.86 -14.50
N SER A 346 11.46 17.52 -14.41
CA SER A 346 10.26 16.70 -14.68
C SER A 346 9.32 16.57 -13.50
N GLY A 347 9.79 16.84 -12.27
CA GLY A 347 9.02 16.60 -11.06
C GLY A 347 8.83 15.14 -10.69
N LEU A 348 9.35 14.17 -11.47
CA LEU A 348 9.37 12.76 -11.09
C LEU A 348 10.16 12.55 -9.79
N SER A 349 9.75 11.62 -8.95
CA SER A 349 10.41 11.39 -7.65
C SER A 349 10.55 9.90 -7.31
#